data_73eee40ecb192f4ae301cc150fbdfa50
#
_entry.id   73eee40ecb192f4ae301cc150fbdfa50
#
_cell.length_a   1.000
_cell.length_b   1.000
_cell.length_c   1.000
_cell.angle_alpha   90.00
_cell.angle_beta   90.00
_cell.angle_gamma   90.00
#
_symmetry.space_group_name_H-M   'P 1'
#
loop_
_entity.id
_entity.type
_entity.pdbx_description
1 polymer ?
#
loop_
_entity_poly.entity_id
_entity_poly.type
_entity_poly.pdbx_seq_one_letter_code
_entity_poly.pdbx_strand_id
1 'polypeptide(L)'
;MAQPERLFDPRRGDEAALVEPFEVEAGRRPLERTNQFALYLVEAGAGTCEVNDASHPFEAGDVLCLAPYQQVAFEAASATRGSVLRFHANFVCLEIFHAEVGCNSKLFDDPFGGVAVRPEPAAMADIAAWVARTAHELEARGTGYTEAAIACLKLVLVGLTRAKFVELERAERARRIEHPVLVALREAIEANYARLHAPADYATLLGVTPKHLGRLVREHHRKSLTTLIRDRLMIHAKWEVLHTLRPIRDIAFELGFEDEFYFSRVFKNATGMAPTQFRAFETEIRSGSNLSR
;
A
#
# COMPACT_ATOMS: atom_id res chain seq x y z
N MET A 1 20.72 -0.99 10.21
CA MET A 1 20.93 -2.18 9.37
C MET A 1 19.81 -2.22 8.34
N ALA A 2 20.11 -2.37 7.05
CA ALA A 2 19.07 -2.53 6.03
C ALA A 2 18.27 -3.80 6.35
N GLN A 3 16.94 -3.74 6.28
CA GLN A 3 16.10 -4.92 6.40
C GLN A 3 16.39 -5.86 5.22
N PRO A 4 16.43 -7.18 5.42
CA PRO A 4 16.57 -8.11 4.32
C PRO A 4 15.39 -7.93 3.35
N GLU A 5 15.67 -8.09 2.06
CA GLU A 5 14.67 -7.94 0.98
C GLU A 5 14.36 -9.32 0.42
N ARG A 6 13.08 -9.66 0.36
CA ARG A 6 12.59 -10.86 -0.32
C ARG A 6 11.76 -10.45 -1.53
N LEU A 7 12.46 -10.05 -2.58
CA LEU A 7 11.81 -9.66 -3.82
C LEU A 7 11.44 -10.91 -4.63
N PHE A 8 10.19 -10.96 -5.08
CA PHE A 8 9.72 -11.93 -6.06
C PHE A 8 10.50 -11.74 -7.37
N ASP A 9 11.04 -12.82 -7.88
CA ASP A 9 11.73 -12.88 -9.16
C ASP A 9 11.39 -14.21 -9.85
N PRO A 10 10.57 -14.20 -10.91
CA PRO A 10 10.14 -15.42 -11.60
C PRO A 10 11.31 -16.21 -12.19
N ARG A 11 12.46 -15.58 -12.42
CA ARG A 11 13.68 -16.26 -12.93
C ARG A 11 14.32 -17.19 -11.90
N ARG A 12 14.00 -17.00 -10.62
CA ARG A 12 14.42 -17.87 -9.52
C ARG A 12 13.41 -18.98 -9.23
N GLY A 13 12.30 -19.02 -9.98
CA GLY A 13 11.23 -19.96 -9.72
C GLY A 13 10.29 -19.52 -8.60
N ASP A 14 10.32 -18.23 -8.21
CA ASP A 14 9.44 -17.71 -7.19
C ASP A 14 7.97 -17.73 -7.67
N GLU A 15 7.05 -18.07 -6.78
CA GLU A 15 5.61 -18.08 -7.07
C GLU A 15 5.06 -16.66 -7.13
N ALA A 16 4.34 -16.35 -8.21
CA ALA A 16 3.73 -15.02 -8.40
C ALA A 16 2.57 -14.74 -7.44
N ALA A 17 1.94 -15.78 -6.89
CA ALA A 17 0.97 -15.70 -5.81
C ALA A 17 1.14 -16.89 -4.87
N LEU A 18 0.91 -16.65 -3.57
CA LEU A 18 0.94 -17.69 -2.56
C LEU A 18 0.00 -17.35 -1.41
N VAL A 19 -0.49 -18.38 -0.75
CA VAL A 19 -1.25 -18.25 0.51
C VAL A 19 -0.55 -19.10 1.56
N GLU A 20 -0.24 -18.51 2.70
CA GLU A 20 0.43 -19.20 3.80
C GLU A 20 -0.14 -18.76 5.15
N PRO A 21 -0.06 -19.60 6.19
CA PRO A 21 -0.37 -19.15 7.54
C PRO A 21 0.68 -18.14 8.01
N PHE A 22 0.26 -17.18 8.84
CA PHE A 22 1.19 -16.33 9.56
C PHE A 22 0.93 -16.40 11.06
N GLU A 23 2.00 -16.26 11.81
CA GLU A 23 1.97 -16.17 13.26
C GLU A 23 3.03 -15.18 13.73
N VAL A 24 2.62 -14.29 14.63
CA VAL A 24 3.48 -13.29 15.26
C VAL A 24 3.22 -13.32 16.75
N GLU A 25 4.25 -13.65 17.51
CA GLU A 25 4.19 -13.57 18.99
C GLU A 25 4.10 -12.11 19.44
N ALA A 26 3.70 -11.91 20.72
CA ALA A 26 3.66 -10.58 21.31
C ALA A 26 5.03 -9.89 21.22
N GLY A 27 5.03 -8.62 20.82
CA GLY A 27 6.23 -7.81 20.62
C GLY A 27 6.40 -7.31 19.20
N ARG A 28 7.56 -6.70 18.95
CA ARG A 28 7.86 -6.07 17.66
C ARG A 28 8.55 -7.05 16.70
N ARG A 29 7.94 -7.26 15.53
CA ARG A 29 8.48 -8.08 14.45
C ARG A 29 8.53 -7.31 13.13
N PRO A 30 9.70 -6.87 12.67
CA PRO A 30 9.84 -6.30 11.33
C PRO A 30 9.65 -7.40 10.27
N LEU A 31 8.99 -7.05 9.17
CA LEU A 31 8.84 -7.91 8.01
C LEU A 31 9.93 -7.60 6.97
N GLU A 32 10.28 -8.60 6.18
CA GLU A 32 11.11 -8.42 5.01
C GLU A 32 10.38 -7.55 3.97
N ARG A 33 11.11 -6.60 3.37
CA ARG A 33 10.55 -5.80 2.28
C ARG A 33 10.34 -6.68 1.05
N THR A 34 9.17 -6.57 0.43
CA THR A 34 8.80 -7.35 -0.77
C THR A 34 8.22 -6.44 -1.86
N ASN A 35 8.28 -6.87 -3.11
CA ASN A 35 7.60 -6.26 -4.25
C ASN A 35 6.22 -6.88 -4.52
N GLN A 36 5.72 -7.71 -3.62
CA GLN A 36 4.38 -8.27 -3.69
C GLN A 36 3.39 -7.45 -2.86
N PHE A 37 2.14 -7.42 -3.28
CA PHE A 37 1.02 -7.04 -2.42
C PHE A 37 0.80 -8.12 -1.37
N ALA A 38 0.37 -7.72 -0.17
CA ALA A 38 0.05 -8.67 0.89
C ALA A 38 -1.27 -8.34 1.57
N LEU A 39 -2.11 -9.34 1.73
CA LEU A 39 -3.37 -9.28 2.45
C LEU A 39 -3.28 -10.21 3.66
N TYR A 40 -3.14 -9.64 4.86
CA TYR A 40 -3.10 -10.38 6.11
C TYR A 40 -4.51 -10.45 6.71
N LEU A 41 -5.14 -11.62 6.65
CA LEU A 41 -6.43 -11.88 7.29
C LEU A 41 -6.15 -12.23 8.75
N VAL A 42 -6.48 -11.34 9.67
CA VAL A 42 -6.22 -11.51 11.10
C VAL A 42 -7.38 -12.33 11.71
N GLU A 43 -7.11 -13.59 12.07
CA GLU A 43 -8.09 -14.49 12.68
C GLU A 43 -8.11 -14.37 14.22
N ALA A 44 -6.95 -14.08 14.81
CA ALA A 44 -6.82 -13.91 16.25
C ALA A 44 -5.68 -12.94 16.58
N GLY A 45 -5.79 -12.27 17.73
CA GLY A 45 -4.81 -11.31 18.21
C GLY A 45 -5.19 -9.87 17.88
N ALA A 46 -4.37 -8.95 18.37
CA ALA A 46 -4.50 -7.52 18.18
C ALA A 46 -3.15 -6.84 18.33
N GLY A 47 -3.01 -5.66 17.79
CA GLY A 47 -1.77 -4.89 17.89
C GLY A 47 -1.78 -3.67 16.99
N THR A 48 -0.59 -3.31 16.53
CA THR A 48 -0.37 -2.21 15.62
C THR A 48 0.51 -2.67 14.45
N CYS A 49 0.13 -2.37 13.24
CA CYS A 49 0.94 -2.53 12.05
C CYS A 49 1.62 -1.19 11.74
N GLU A 50 2.93 -1.13 11.88
CA GLU A 50 3.73 0.01 11.46
C GLU A 50 4.02 -0.11 9.97
N VAL A 51 3.60 0.88 9.18
CA VAL A 51 3.84 0.93 7.74
C VAL A 51 4.52 2.24 7.40
N ASN A 52 5.74 2.16 6.90
CA ASN A 52 6.65 3.30 6.74
C ASN A 52 6.73 4.15 8.03
N ASP A 53 6.48 5.13 8.44
CA ASP A 53 6.49 5.81 9.73
C ASP A 53 5.07 6.03 10.31
N ALA A 54 4.11 5.19 9.88
CA ALA A 54 2.71 5.30 10.29
C ALA A 54 2.27 4.08 11.08
N SER A 55 1.47 4.29 12.10
CA SER A 55 1.01 3.26 13.03
C SER A 55 -0.49 2.99 12.84
N HIS A 56 -0.84 1.76 12.49
CA HIS A 56 -2.20 1.34 12.17
C HIS A 56 -2.64 0.24 13.14
N PRO A 57 -3.62 0.48 14.04
CA PRO A 57 -4.13 -0.56 14.92
C PRO A 57 -4.87 -1.62 14.11
N PHE A 58 -4.82 -2.85 14.60
CA PHE A 58 -5.57 -3.97 14.07
C PHE A 58 -6.04 -4.90 15.19
N GLU A 59 -7.08 -5.67 14.92
CA GLU A 59 -7.58 -6.75 15.77
C GLU A 59 -8.16 -7.88 14.92
N ALA A 60 -8.55 -8.96 15.57
CA ALA A 60 -9.21 -10.09 14.89
C ALA A 60 -10.42 -9.61 14.06
N GLY A 61 -10.54 -10.10 12.84
CA GLY A 61 -11.54 -9.72 11.87
C GLY A 61 -11.10 -8.58 10.92
N ASP A 62 -9.90 -8.02 11.11
CA ASP A 62 -9.32 -7.07 10.16
C ASP A 62 -8.55 -7.78 9.04
N VAL A 63 -8.49 -7.15 7.88
CA VAL A 63 -7.57 -7.50 6.80
C VAL A 63 -6.59 -6.34 6.60
N LEU A 64 -5.29 -6.61 6.76
CA LEU A 64 -4.25 -5.61 6.53
C LEU A 64 -3.83 -5.67 5.06
N CYS A 65 -4.08 -4.57 4.33
CA CYS A 65 -3.79 -4.44 2.91
C CYS A 65 -2.48 -3.68 2.72
N LEU A 66 -1.42 -4.38 2.36
CA LEU A 66 -0.07 -3.82 2.24
C LEU A 66 0.36 -3.75 0.78
N ALA A 67 0.88 -2.58 0.38
CA ALA A 67 1.42 -2.34 -0.96
C ALA A 67 2.89 -2.81 -1.08
N PRO A 68 3.35 -3.07 -2.31
CA PRO A 68 4.76 -3.39 -2.56
C PRO A 68 5.73 -2.32 -2.05
N TYR A 69 6.90 -2.78 -1.63
CA TYR A 69 8.04 -1.96 -1.21
C TYR A 69 7.85 -1.17 0.09
N GLN A 70 6.74 -1.34 0.82
CA GLN A 70 6.56 -0.71 2.12
C GLN A 70 7.51 -1.30 3.17
N GLN A 71 7.96 -0.47 4.10
CA GLN A 71 8.59 -0.94 5.34
C GLN A 71 7.49 -1.28 6.31
N VAL A 72 7.45 -2.52 6.78
CA VAL A 72 6.38 -3.02 7.64
C VAL A 72 6.95 -3.65 8.88
N ALA A 73 6.33 -3.39 10.04
CA ALA A 73 6.58 -4.13 11.26
C ALA A 73 5.25 -4.36 12.02
N PHE A 74 5.07 -5.54 12.56
CA PHE A 74 4.02 -5.80 13.54
C PHE A 74 4.53 -5.43 14.94
N GLU A 75 3.69 -4.72 15.70
CA GLU A 75 3.81 -4.53 17.13
C GLU A 75 2.60 -5.23 17.76
N ALA A 76 2.72 -6.54 17.93
CA ALA A 76 1.62 -7.38 18.40
C ALA A 76 1.45 -7.24 19.91
N ALA A 77 0.24 -6.89 20.35
CA ALA A 77 -0.11 -6.81 21.78
C ALA A 77 -0.36 -8.22 22.38
N SER A 78 -0.72 -9.19 21.55
CA SER A 78 -0.91 -10.60 21.89
C SER A 78 -0.50 -11.46 20.72
N ALA A 79 -0.36 -12.77 20.94
CA ALA A 79 -0.11 -13.71 19.84
C ALA A 79 -1.15 -13.50 18.73
N THR A 80 -0.68 -13.18 17.54
CA THR A 80 -1.50 -12.82 16.38
C THR A 80 -1.30 -13.86 15.30
N ARG A 81 -2.40 -14.41 14.76
CA ARG A 81 -2.36 -15.45 13.74
C ARG A 81 -3.46 -15.28 12.70
N GLY A 82 -3.26 -15.90 11.57
CA GLY A 82 -4.20 -15.91 10.46
C GLY A 82 -3.56 -16.42 9.18
N SER A 83 -4.07 -15.98 8.06
CA SER A 83 -3.53 -16.30 6.73
C SER A 83 -3.06 -15.05 6.00
N VAL A 84 -2.01 -15.18 5.20
CA VAL A 84 -1.54 -14.12 4.30
C VAL A 84 -1.60 -14.58 2.85
N LEU A 85 -2.29 -13.81 2.03
CA LEU A 85 -2.27 -13.92 0.58
C LEU A 85 -1.31 -12.87 0.02
N ARG A 86 -0.21 -13.32 -0.60
CA ARG A 86 0.74 -12.46 -1.30
C ARG A 86 0.62 -12.67 -2.80
N PHE A 87 0.74 -11.61 -3.56
CA PHE A 87 0.75 -11.70 -5.02
C PHE A 87 1.54 -10.56 -5.64
N HIS A 88 2.24 -10.87 -6.72
CA HIS A 88 2.89 -9.86 -7.55
C HIS A 88 1.91 -9.30 -8.60
N ALA A 89 2.14 -8.08 -9.03
CA ALA A 89 1.31 -7.44 -10.06
C ALA A 89 1.20 -8.26 -11.38
N ASN A 90 2.20 -9.07 -11.69
CA ASN A 90 2.19 -9.95 -12.87
C ASN A 90 1.17 -11.09 -12.78
N PHE A 91 0.78 -11.50 -11.57
CA PHE A 91 -0.18 -12.59 -11.39
C PHE A 91 -1.59 -12.17 -11.81
N VAL A 92 -1.94 -10.93 -11.49
CA VAL A 92 -3.19 -10.34 -11.93
C VAL A 92 -2.83 -9.27 -12.96
N CYS A 93 -3.17 -9.45 -14.23
CA CYS A 93 -2.96 -8.40 -15.23
C CYS A 93 -3.78 -7.15 -14.84
N LEU A 94 -3.16 -6.29 -14.04
CA LEU A 94 -3.80 -5.20 -13.33
C LEU A 94 -4.19 -4.03 -14.23
N GLU A 95 -3.69 -4.00 -15.48
CA GLU A 95 -4.04 -2.96 -16.44
C GLU A 95 -5.54 -2.89 -16.75
N ILE A 96 -6.27 -4.01 -16.64
CA ILE A 96 -7.72 -4.07 -16.85
C ILE A 96 -8.52 -3.72 -15.58
N PHE A 97 -7.89 -3.77 -14.40
CA PHE A 97 -8.53 -3.52 -13.10
C PHE A 97 -8.41 -2.07 -12.60
N HIS A 98 -7.84 -1.18 -13.41
CA HIS A 98 -7.33 0.13 -12.97
C HIS A 98 -8.37 1.16 -12.49
N ALA A 99 -9.61 1.09 -12.89
CA ALA A 99 -10.54 2.19 -12.61
C ALA A 99 -11.19 2.12 -11.22
N GLU A 100 -11.51 0.92 -10.72
CA GLU A 100 -12.30 0.77 -9.49
C GLU A 100 -11.66 -0.12 -8.41
N VAL A 101 -10.88 -1.13 -8.78
CA VAL A 101 -10.40 -2.19 -7.88
C VAL A 101 -8.89 -2.44 -7.97
N GLY A 102 -8.17 -1.71 -8.81
CA GLY A 102 -6.76 -1.93 -9.14
C GLY A 102 -5.76 -1.57 -8.06
N CYS A 103 -4.48 -1.84 -8.32
CA CYS A 103 -3.36 -1.54 -7.43
C CYS A 103 -3.19 -0.05 -7.09
N ASN A 104 -3.75 0.86 -7.88
CA ASN A 104 -3.87 2.28 -7.58
C ASN A 104 -5.18 2.60 -6.85
N SER A 105 -5.88 1.57 -6.34
CA SER A 105 -7.13 1.77 -5.60
C SER A 105 -6.84 2.29 -4.19
N LYS A 106 -7.83 2.94 -3.60
CA LYS A 106 -7.81 3.37 -2.19
C LYS A 106 -7.55 2.22 -1.20
N LEU A 107 -7.54 0.97 -1.67
CA LEU A 107 -7.21 -0.19 -0.87
C LEU A 107 -5.73 -0.22 -0.46
N PHE A 108 -4.81 0.12 -1.38
CA PHE A 108 -3.36 0.05 -1.17
C PHE A 108 -2.66 1.41 -1.19
N ASP A 109 -3.20 2.38 -1.93
CA ASP A 109 -2.56 3.66 -2.22
C ASP A 109 -3.34 4.87 -1.65
N ASP A 110 -3.98 4.72 -0.49
CA ASP A 110 -4.60 5.86 0.23
C ASP A 110 -3.62 6.45 1.26
N PRO A 111 -2.98 7.58 0.98
CA PRO A 111 -2.04 8.19 1.92
C PRO A 111 -2.72 8.69 3.20
N PHE A 112 -4.03 8.94 3.16
CA PHE A 112 -4.85 9.43 4.28
C PHE A 112 -5.57 8.31 5.02
N GLY A 113 -5.68 7.13 4.42
CA GLY A 113 -6.35 5.97 4.99
C GLY A 113 -5.45 5.09 5.84
N GLY A 114 -6.08 4.15 6.54
CA GLY A 114 -5.39 3.06 7.23
C GLY A 114 -5.21 1.86 6.31
N VAL A 115 -4.27 1.01 6.65
CA VAL A 115 -4.03 -0.26 5.95
C VAL A 115 -4.98 -1.36 6.40
N ALA A 116 -5.61 -1.24 7.58
CA ALA A 116 -6.60 -2.17 8.08
C ALA A 116 -7.96 -1.88 7.45
N VAL A 117 -8.63 -2.93 6.99
CA VAL A 117 -10.01 -2.92 6.50
C VAL A 117 -10.79 -3.91 7.34
N ARG A 118 -11.97 -3.52 7.83
CA ARG A 118 -12.87 -4.38 8.58
C ARG A 118 -14.12 -4.70 7.76
N PRO A 119 -14.15 -5.83 7.04
CA PRO A 119 -15.37 -6.30 6.39
C PRO A 119 -16.43 -6.65 7.43
N GLU A 120 -17.70 -6.50 7.07
CA GLU A 120 -18.79 -7.08 7.86
C GLU A 120 -18.65 -8.61 7.91
N PRO A 121 -19.15 -9.29 8.97
CA PRO A 121 -18.90 -10.73 9.18
C PRO A 121 -19.23 -11.63 7.98
N ALA A 122 -20.34 -11.36 7.26
CA ALA A 122 -20.70 -12.11 6.06
C ALA A 122 -19.69 -11.89 4.92
N ALA A 123 -19.28 -10.65 4.67
CA ALA A 123 -18.28 -10.34 3.66
C ALA A 123 -16.91 -10.92 4.02
N MET A 124 -16.55 -10.95 5.31
CA MET A 124 -15.31 -11.57 5.77
C MET A 124 -15.32 -13.08 5.54
N ALA A 125 -16.45 -13.76 5.78
CA ALA A 125 -16.60 -15.19 5.49
C ALA A 125 -16.41 -15.51 3.99
N ASP A 126 -16.98 -14.69 3.11
CA ASP A 126 -16.80 -14.81 1.65
C ASP A 126 -15.33 -14.60 1.26
N ILE A 127 -14.69 -13.54 1.78
CA ILE A 127 -13.27 -13.23 1.52
C ILE A 127 -12.40 -14.39 1.97
N ALA A 128 -12.60 -14.93 3.17
CA ALA A 128 -11.85 -16.07 3.68
C ALA A 128 -12.04 -17.33 2.82
N ALA A 129 -13.27 -17.59 2.36
CA ALA A 129 -13.55 -18.70 1.45
C ALA A 129 -12.82 -18.55 0.10
N TRP A 130 -12.79 -17.35 -0.49
CA TRP A 130 -12.05 -17.09 -1.74
C TRP A 130 -10.54 -17.19 -1.54
N VAL A 131 -9.99 -16.75 -0.40
CA VAL A 131 -8.57 -16.95 -0.07
C VAL A 131 -8.24 -18.44 0.06
N ALA A 132 -9.06 -19.21 0.78
CA ALA A 132 -8.89 -20.65 0.92
C ALA A 132 -8.99 -21.36 -0.45
N ARG A 133 -9.90 -20.93 -1.32
CA ARG A 133 -10.00 -21.46 -2.68
C ARG A 133 -8.77 -21.11 -3.51
N THR A 134 -8.25 -19.88 -3.40
CA THR A 134 -6.99 -19.49 -4.06
C THR A 134 -5.84 -20.40 -3.61
N ALA A 135 -5.71 -20.66 -2.30
CA ALA A 135 -4.70 -21.57 -1.77
C ALA A 135 -4.82 -22.97 -2.39
N HIS A 136 -6.03 -23.53 -2.41
CA HIS A 136 -6.32 -24.85 -2.96
C HIS A 136 -5.93 -24.93 -4.45
N GLU A 137 -6.29 -23.94 -5.26
CA GLU A 137 -5.94 -23.93 -6.69
C GLU A 137 -4.43 -23.86 -6.92
N LEU A 138 -3.73 -23.02 -6.17
CA LEU A 138 -2.27 -22.87 -6.26
C LEU A 138 -1.53 -24.14 -5.80
N GLU A 139 -2.08 -24.89 -4.86
CA GLU A 139 -1.50 -26.15 -4.38
C GLU A 139 -1.81 -27.33 -5.31
N ALA A 140 -3.08 -27.50 -5.70
CA ALA A 140 -3.54 -28.63 -6.53
C ALA A 140 -3.04 -28.57 -7.97
N ARG A 141 -2.84 -27.36 -8.53
CA ARG A 141 -2.34 -27.13 -9.91
C ARG A 141 -3.06 -27.93 -10.99
N GLY A 142 -4.38 -28.09 -10.82
CA GLY A 142 -5.23 -28.75 -11.81
C GLY A 142 -5.35 -27.93 -13.10
N THR A 143 -6.01 -28.47 -14.11
CA THR A 143 -6.23 -27.75 -15.38
C THR A 143 -6.95 -26.43 -15.13
N GLY A 144 -6.39 -25.31 -15.60
CA GLY A 144 -6.97 -23.97 -15.42
C GLY A 144 -6.81 -23.38 -14.00
N TYR A 145 -5.92 -23.92 -13.18
CA TYR A 145 -5.74 -23.47 -11.79
C TYR A 145 -5.34 -21.98 -11.69
N THR A 146 -4.53 -21.49 -12.64
CA THR A 146 -4.10 -20.08 -12.65
C THR A 146 -5.30 -19.15 -12.84
N GLU A 147 -6.17 -19.45 -13.81
CA GLU A 147 -7.38 -18.67 -14.09
C GLU A 147 -8.36 -18.72 -12.91
N ALA A 148 -8.51 -19.89 -12.30
CA ALA A 148 -9.34 -20.05 -11.10
C ALA A 148 -8.80 -19.26 -9.91
N ALA A 149 -7.49 -19.34 -9.65
CA ALA A 149 -6.83 -18.55 -8.59
C ALA A 149 -6.93 -17.05 -8.84
N ILE A 150 -6.73 -16.58 -10.08
CA ILE A 150 -6.91 -15.17 -10.47
C ILE A 150 -8.37 -14.74 -10.26
N ALA A 151 -9.35 -15.54 -10.62
CA ALA A 151 -10.76 -15.21 -10.42
C ALA A 151 -11.10 -15.07 -8.93
N CYS A 152 -10.63 -15.99 -8.09
CA CYS A 152 -10.80 -15.92 -6.63
C CYS A 152 -10.12 -14.70 -6.05
N LEU A 153 -8.86 -14.40 -6.44
CA LEU A 153 -8.15 -13.20 -5.99
C LEU A 153 -8.90 -11.92 -6.38
N LYS A 154 -9.46 -11.86 -7.58
CA LYS A 154 -10.29 -10.72 -8.01
C LYS A 154 -11.50 -10.54 -7.09
N LEU A 155 -12.18 -11.61 -6.70
CA LEU A 155 -13.31 -11.55 -5.77
C LEU A 155 -12.87 -11.06 -4.38
N VAL A 156 -11.72 -11.51 -3.88
CA VAL A 156 -11.12 -10.99 -2.63
C VAL A 156 -10.90 -9.47 -2.72
N LEU A 157 -10.26 -8.99 -3.80
CA LEU A 157 -9.99 -7.57 -4.00
C LEU A 157 -11.27 -6.74 -4.12
N VAL A 158 -12.29 -7.23 -4.83
CA VAL A 158 -13.61 -6.59 -4.92
C VAL A 158 -14.28 -6.53 -3.54
N GLY A 159 -14.27 -7.63 -2.79
CA GLY A 159 -14.85 -7.68 -1.44
C GLY A 159 -14.21 -6.68 -0.49
N LEU A 160 -12.87 -6.64 -0.46
CA LEU A 160 -12.12 -5.69 0.35
C LEU A 160 -12.31 -4.24 -0.09
N THR A 161 -12.35 -3.98 -1.39
CA THR A 161 -12.62 -2.63 -1.91
C THR A 161 -14.00 -2.14 -1.49
N ARG A 162 -15.03 -2.98 -1.60
CA ARG A 162 -16.40 -2.65 -1.13
C ARG A 162 -16.41 -2.35 0.37
N ALA A 163 -15.76 -3.18 1.19
CA ALA A 163 -15.64 -2.94 2.62
C ALA A 163 -14.94 -1.61 2.91
N LYS A 164 -13.86 -1.31 2.20
CA LYS A 164 -13.13 -0.04 2.33
C LYS A 164 -13.99 1.16 1.94
N PHE A 165 -14.79 1.08 0.88
CA PHE A 165 -15.70 2.16 0.49
C PHE A 165 -16.78 2.41 1.55
N VAL A 166 -17.33 1.36 2.16
CA VAL A 166 -18.28 1.51 3.29
C VAL A 166 -17.63 2.23 4.47
N GLU A 167 -16.38 1.88 4.81
CA GLU A 167 -15.62 2.61 5.84
C GLU A 167 -15.42 4.08 5.48
N LEU A 168 -15.04 4.37 4.22
CA LEU A 168 -14.83 5.73 3.73
C LEU A 168 -16.14 6.53 3.77
N GLU A 169 -17.26 5.96 3.34
CA GLU A 169 -18.58 6.60 3.42
C GLU A 169 -19.00 6.87 4.87
N ARG A 170 -18.76 5.90 5.78
CA ARG A 170 -18.99 6.09 7.22
C ARG A 170 -18.11 7.22 7.77
N ALA A 171 -16.84 7.23 7.39
CA ALA A 171 -15.91 8.30 7.73
C ALA A 171 -16.35 9.65 7.12
N GLU A 172 -16.82 9.69 5.89
CA GLU A 172 -17.36 10.92 5.25
C GLU A 172 -18.62 11.43 5.93
N ARG A 173 -19.53 10.56 6.34
CA ARG A 173 -20.67 10.95 7.17
C ARG A 173 -20.25 11.48 8.54
N ALA A 174 -19.24 10.86 9.15
CA ALA A 174 -18.63 11.35 10.38
C ALA A 174 -17.80 12.64 10.15
N ARG A 175 -17.28 12.86 8.94
CA ARG A 175 -16.53 14.08 8.52
C ARG A 175 -17.37 15.35 8.48
N ARG A 176 -18.69 15.28 8.48
CA ARG A 176 -19.50 16.47 8.83
C ARG A 176 -19.15 17.02 10.21
N ILE A 177 -18.38 16.27 10.99
CA ILE A 177 -17.80 16.61 12.28
C ILE A 177 -16.25 16.77 12.19
N GLU A 178 -15.62 16.43 11.02
CA GLU A 178 -14.18 16.55 10.83
C GLU A 178 -13.74 18.02 10.83
N HIS A 179 -12.58 18.27 11.38
CA HIS A 179 -12.05 19.64 11.45
C HIS A 179 -11.86 20.20 10.01
N PRO A 180 -12.48 21.33 9.63
CA PRO A 180 -12.47 21.84 8.26
C PRO A 180 -11.07 21.98 7.65
N VAL A 181 -10.07 22.24 8.47
CA VAL A 181 -8.64 22.31 8.08
C VAL A 181 -8.12 20.98 7.53
N LEU A 182 -8.58 19.82 8.03
CA LEU A 182 -8.12 18.50 7.53
C LEU A 182 -8.72 18.18 6.17
N VAL A 183 -9.97 18.56 5.94
CA VAL A 183 -10.60 18.44 4.61
C VAL A 183 -9.83 19.28 3.60
N ALA A 184 -9.62 20.56 3.91
CA ALA A 184 -8.87 21.48 3.06
C ALA A 184 -7.39 21.03 2.86
N LEU A 185 -6.78 20.42 3.87
CA LEU A 185 -5.42 19.86 3.77
C LEU A 185 -5.34 18.74 2.74
N ARG A 186 -6.32 17.85 2.72
CA ARG A 186 -6.35 16.74 1.74
C ARG A 186 -6.40 17.29 0.32
N GLU A 187 -7.32 18.22 0.06
CA GLU A 187 -7.43 18.88 -1.25
C GLU A 187 -6.14 19.63 -1.61
N ALA A 188 -5.55 20.33 -0.63
CA ALA A 188 -4.29 21.03 -0.82
C ALA A 188 -3.13 20.09 -1.17
N ILE A 189 -3.02 18.93 -0.51
CA ILE A 189 -1.99 17.93 -0.82
C ILE A 189 -2.22 17.37 -2.22
N GLU A 190 -3.45 16.96 -2.58
CA GLU A 190 -3.74 16.43 -3.91
C GLU A 190 -3.42 17.44 -5.03
N ALA A 191 -3.67 18.72 -4.80
CA ALA A 191 -3.39 19.76 -5.78
C ALA A 191 -1.92 20.16 -5.89
N ASN A 192 -1.11 19.95 -4.83
CA ASN A 192 0.21 20.57 -4.72
C ASN A 192 1.37 19.62 -4.36
N TYR A 193 1.15 18.32 -4.10
CA TYR A 193 2.20 17.39 -3.62
C TYR A 193 3.45 17.35 -4.52
N ALA A 194 3.30 17.63 -5.84
CA ALA A 194 4.41 17.69 -6.77
C ALA A 194 5.22 19.01 -6.71
N ARG A 195 4.76 20.02 -5.97
CA ARG A 195 5.42 21.33 -5.90
C ARG A 195 5.76 21.73 -4.48
N LEU A 196 4.93 21.37 -3.52
CA LEU A 196 5.07 21.74 -2.10
C LEU A 196 5.43 20.50 -1.28
N HIS A 197 6.65 20.45 -0.80
CA HIS A 197 7.15 19.30 -0.02
C HIS A 197 7.26 19.61 1.47
N ALA A 198 7.28 20.90 1.85
CA ALA A 198 7.43 21.31 3.24
C ALA A 198 6.08 21.47 3.94
N PRO A 199 5.90 20.94 5.16
CA PRO A 199 4.69 21.14 5.96
C PRO A 199 4.32 22.61 6.20
N ALA A 200 5.32 23.51 6.25
CA ALA A 200 5.11 24.94 6.45
C ALA A 200 4.34 25.59 5.29
N ASP A 201 4.55 25.10 4.05
CA ASP A 201 3.87 25.64 2.87
C ASP A 201 2.37 25.38 2.95
N TYR A 202 1.99 24.16 3.36
CA TYR A 202 0.58 23.80 3.57
C TYR A 202 -0.05 24.55 4.72
N ALA A 203 0.69 24.79 5.80
CA ALA A 203 0.21 25.61 6.90
C ALA A 203 -0.07 27.05 6.46
N THR A 204 0.81 27.63 5.65
CA THR A 204 0.62 28.96 5.04
C THR A 204 -0.59 28.97 4.11
N LEU A 205 -0.70 27.97 3.22
CA LEU A 205 -1.82 27.85 2.27
C LEU A 205 -3.18 27.77 2.98
N LEU A 206 -3.23 27.10 4.14
CA LEU A 206 -4.45 26.89 4.91
C LEU A 206 -4.69 27.99 5.98
N GLY A 207 -3.81 29.00 6.11
CA GLY A 207 -3.94 30.08 7.08
C GLY A 207 -3.84 29.62 8.54
N VAL A 208 -3.08 28.54 8.82
CA VAL A 208 -2.91 28.00 10.17
C VAL A 208 -1.43 27.91 10.53
N THR A 209 -1.12 27.77 11.83
CA THR A 209 0.28 27.58 12.25
C THR A 209 0.75 26.14 11.95
N PRO A 210 2.04 25.93 11.57
CA PRO A 210 2.60 24.59 11.35
C PRO A 210 2.43 23.66 12.56
N LYS A 211 2.54 24.21 13.77
CA LYS A 211 2.35 23.45 15.02
C LYS A 211 0.91 22.95 15.17
N HIS A 212 -0.07 23.79 14.89
CA HIS A 212 -1.49 23.42 14.95
C HIS A 212 -1.82 22.37 13.90
N LEU A 213 -1.41 22.59 12.64
CA LEU A 213 -1.63 21.65 11.55
C LEU A 213 -0.97 20.27 11.84
N GLY A 214 0.29 20.27 12.27
CA GLY A 214 1.00 19.04 12.64
C GLY A 214 0.35 18.25 13.77
N ARG A 215 -0.24 18.96 14.78
CA ARG A 215 -1.00 18.33 15.86
C ARG A 215 -2.28 17.67 15.32
N LEU A 216 -3.08 18.41 14.55
CA LEU A 216 -4.32 17.89 13.95
C LEU A 216 -4.06 16.64 13.09
N VAL A 217 -3.05 16.69 12.23
CA VAL A 217 -2.69 15.54 11.38
C VAL A 217 -2.30 14.33 12.21
N ARG A 218 -1.49 14.52 13.26
CA ARG A 218 -1.04 13.42 14.12
C ARG A 218 -2.18 12.79 14.91
N GLU A 219 -3.11 13.61 15.40
CA GLU A 219 -4.28 13.15 16.16
C GLU A 219 -5.26 12.34 15.27
N HIS A 220 -5.46 12.76 14.01
CA HIS A 220 -6.47 12.15 13.13
C HIS A 220 -5.92 11.07 12.20
N HIS A 221 -4.70 11.23 11.69
CA HIS A 221 -4.11 10.28 10.73
C HIS A 221 -3.02 9.40 11.33
N ARG A 222 -2.61 9.64 12.61
CA ARG A 222 -1.50 8.92 13.29
C ARG A 222 -0.19 8.95 12.52
N LYS A 223 -0.03 9.93 11.63
CA LYS A 223 1.13 10.20 10.78
C LYS A 223 1.63 11.62 11.00
N SER A 224 2.88 11.87 10.65
CA SER A 224 3.33 13.26 10.50
C SER A 224 2.82 13.84 9.18
N LEU A 225 2.67 15.17 9.11
CA LEU A 225 2.33 15.83 7.84
C LEU A 225 3.41 15.60 6.77
N THR A 226 4.69 15.56 7.17
CA THR A 226 5.80 15.21 6.28
C THR A 226 5.62 13.81 5.68
N THR A 227 5.20 12.84 6.49
CA THR A 227 4.93 11.47 6.03
C THR A 227 3.77 11.44 5.03
N LEU A 228 2.66 12.16 5.29
CA LEU A 228 1.53 12.23 4.37
C LEU A 228 1.93 12.77 3.00
N ILE A 229 2.66 13.90 2.97
CA ILE A 229 3.12 14.53 1.73
C ILE A 229 4.06 13.57 0.98
N ARG A 230 5.00 12.97 1.69
CA ARG A 230 5.97 12.03 1.12
C ARG A 230 5.28 10.77 0.57
N ASP A 231 4.33 10.20 1.30
CA ASP A 231 3.60 9.01 0.85
C ASP A 231 2.86 9.30 -0.47
N ARG A 232 2.15 10.44 -0.56
CA ARG A 232 1.46 10.84 -1.80
C ARG A 232 2.43 11.05 -2.96
N LEU A 233 3.55 11.72 -2.70
CA LEU A 233 4.59 11.96 -3.69
C LEU A 233 5.20 10.65 -4.20
N MET A 234 5.50 9.71 -3.29
CA MET A 234 6.11 8.43 -3.64
C MET A 234 5.17 7.48 -4.37
N ILE A 235 3.87 7.55 -4.15
CA ILE A 235 2.87 6.84 -4.96
C ILE A 235 3.01 7.28 -6.42
N HIS A 236 3.02 8.58 -6.70
CA HIS A 236 3.17 9.11 -8.06
C HIS A 236 4.56 8.81 -8.64
N ALA A 237 5.62 9.01 -7.84
CA ALA A 237 6.99 8.73 -8.27
C ALA A 237 7.19 7.26 -8.70
N LYS A 238 6.66 6.30 -7.92
CA LYS A 238 6.71 4.87 -8.28
C LYS A 238 5.99 4.60 -9.59
N TRP A 239 4.82 5.20 -9.78
CA TRP A 239 4.04 5.05 -11.00
C TRP A 239 4.80 5.58 -12.23
N GLU A 240 5.31 6.82 -12.18
CA GLU A 240 6.07 7.43 -13.27
C GLU A 240 7.33 6.64 -13.61
N VAL A 241 8.11 6.25 -12.59
CA VAL A 241 9.32 5.45 -12.79
C VAL A 241 9.00 4.10 -13.41
N LEU A 242 7.89 3.47 -13.03
CA LEU A 242 7.54 2.12 -13.48
C LEU A 242 6.90 2.09 -14.87
N HIS A 243 6.01 3.05 -15.17
CA HIS A 243 5.12 2.98 -16.34
C HIS A 243 5.53 3.90 -17.49
N THR A 244 6.59 4.70 -17.32
CA THR A 244 7.05 5.59 -18.39
C THR A 244 8.51 5.32 -18.75
N LEU A 245 8.88 5.68 -20.00
CA LEU A 245 10.28 5.66 -20.48
C LEU A 245 11.01 6.98 -20.21
N ARG A 246 10.38 7.91 -19.48
CA ARG A 246 10.95 9.23 -19.21
C ARG A 246 12.27 9.12 -18.44
N PRO A 247 13.24 10.00 -18.71
CA PRO A 247 14.44 10.10 -17.90
C PRO A 247 14.11 10.34 -16.42
N ILE A 248 14.86 9.70 -15.52
CA ILE A 248 14.66 9.88 -14.07
C ILE A 248 14.79 11.34 -13.66
N ARG A 249 15.70 12.07 -14.30
CA ARG A 249 15.87 13.50 -14.11
C ARG A 249 14.58 14.29 -14.37
N ASP A 250 13.90 14.00 -15.48
CA ASP A 250 12.68 14.72 -15.88
C ASP A 250 11.53 14.43 -14.91
N ILE A 251 11.42 13.17 -14.47
CA ILE A 251 10.47 12.76 -13.40
C ILE A 251 10.77 13.51 -12.10
N ALA A 252 12.04 13.59 -11.70
CA ALA A 252 12.44 14.30 -10.49
C ALA A 252 12.04 15.80 -10.55
N PHE A 253 12.31 16.48 -11.65
CA PHE A 253 11.96 17.90 -11.81
C PHE A 253 10.45 18.14 -11.84
N GLU A 254 9.67 17.28 -12.50
CA GLU A 254 8.22 17.38 -12.49
C GLU A 254 7.62 17.16 -11.09
N LEU A 255 8.23 16.29 -10.30
CA LEU A 255 7.87 16.06 -8.91
C LEU A 255 8.46 17.12 -7.94
N GLY A 256 9.00 18.23 -8.46
CA GLY A 256 9.44 19.37 -7.66
C GLY A 256 10.81 19.19 -6.98
N PHE A 257 11.61 18.22 -7.40
CA PHE A 257 12.98 18.09 -6.90
C PHE A 257 13.94 18.94 -7.75
N GLU A 258 14.73 19.75 -7.11
CA GLU A 258 15.77 20.56 -7.79
C GLU A 258 16.99 19.72 -8.18
N ASP A 259 17.17 18.54 -7.57
CA ASP A 259 18.31 17.65 -7.74
C ASP A 259 17.87 16.19 -7.92
N GLU A 260 18.25 15.58 -9.04
CA GLU A 260 18.00 14.17 -9.35
C GLU A 260 18.61 13.22 -8.32
N PHE A 261 19.80 13.55 -7.77
CA PHE A 261 20.45 12.71 -6.78
C PHE A 261 19.72 12.73 -5.44
N TYR A 262 19.16 13.89 -5.08
CA TYR A 262 18.30 13.99 -3.89
C TYR A 262 17.02 13.20 -4.08
N PHE A 263 16.33 13.33 -5.21
CA PHE A 263 15.18 12.49 -5.57
C PHE A 263 15.53 11.00 -5.46
N SER A 264 16.65 10.57 -6.06
CA SER A 264 17.08 9.16 -6.04
C SER A 264 17.32 8.64 -4.63
N ARG A 265 17.84 9.45 -3.71
CA ARG A 265 18.00 9.08 -2.29
C ARG A 265 16.63 8.92 -1.59
N VAL A 266 15.71 9.87 -1.80
CA VAL A 266 14.36 9.81 -1.23
C VAL A 266 13.61 8.59 -1.76
N PHE A 267 13.65 8.35 -3.06
CA PHE A 267 13.05 7.18 -3.70
C PHE A 267 13.64 5.86 -3.18
N LYS A 268 14.96 5.77 -3.09
CA LYS A 268 15.65 4.59 -2.55
C LYS A 268 15.27 4.32 -1.08
N ASN A 269 15.15 5.35 -0.26
CA ASN A 269 14.70 5.19 1.12
C ASN A 269 13.27 4.63 1.19
N ALA A 270 12.39 5.07 0.30
CA ALA A 270 11.00 4.62 0.24
C ALA A 270 10.84 3.20 -0.33
N THR A 271 11.64 2.82 -1.35
CA THR A 271 11.48 1.57 -2.11
C THR A 271 12.56 0.51 -1.84
N GLY A 272 13.70 0.90 -1.25
CA GLY A 272 14.89 0.05 -1.11
C GLY A 272 15.84 0.14 -2.31
N MET A 273 15.39 0.56 -3.49
CA MET A 273 16.16 0.59 -4.73
C MET A 273 16.25 1.99 -5.32
N ALA A 274 17.36 2.30 -6.00
CA ALA A 274 17.46 3.51 -6.80
C ALA A 274 16.44 3.47 -7.97
N PRO A 275 15.89 4.61 -8.43
CA PRO A 275 14.85 4.64 -9.47
C PRO A 275 15.19 3.86 -10.73
N THR A 276 16.43 3.97 -11.22
CA THR A 276 16.92 3.23 -12.41
C THR A 276 16.95 1.73 -12.18
N GLN A 277 17.39 1.28 -11.00
CA GLN A 277 17.41 -0.14 -10.62
C GLN A 277 15.98 -0.67 -10.46
N PHE A 278 15.10 0.11 -9.83
CA PHE A 278 13.68 -0.22 -9.66
C PHE A 278 13.00 -0.43 -11.01
N ARG A 279 13.16 0.52 -11.95
CA ARG A 279 12.61 0.43 -13.31
C ARG A 279 13.17 -0.80 -14.03
N ALA A 280 14.47 -0.99 -14.04
CA ALA A 280 15.11 -2.09 -14.74
C ALA A 280 14.62 -3.45 -14.21
N PHE A 281 14.63 -3.64 -12.90
CA PHE A 281 14.18 -4.87 -12.25
C PHE A 281 12.70 -5.17 -12.53
N GLU A 282 11.81 -4.22 -12.27
CA GLU A 282 10.37 -4.41 -12.48
C GLU A 282 10.02 -4.61 -13.97
N THR A 283 10.67 -3.88 -14.87
CA THR A 283 10.47 -4.06 -16.32
C THR A 283 10.89 -5.45 -16.76
N GLU A 284 12.03 -5.94 -16.28
CA GLU A 284 12.55 -7.24 -16.63
C GLU A 284 11.63 -8.37 -16.15
N ILE A 285 11.19 -8.34 -14.89
CA ILE A 285 10.29 -9.39 -14.36
C ILE A 285 8.86 -9.31 -14.92
N ARG A 286 8.45 -8.16 -15.49
CA ARG A 286 7.16 -7.95 -16.18
C ARG A 286 7.24 -8.14 -17.68
N SER A 287 8.40 -8.56 -18.20
CA SER A 287 8.64 -8.71 -19.65
C SER A 287 8.25 -7.46 -20.47
N GLY A 288 8.44 -6.27 -19.90
CA GLY A 288 8.16 -4.98 -20.52
C GLY A 288 6.68 -4.57 -20.58
N SER A 289 5.75 -5.36 -20.04
CA SER A 289 4.31 -5.07 -20.09
C SER A 289 3.89 -3.84 -19.28
N ASN A 290 4.75 -3.36 -18.37
CA ASN A 290 4.51 -2.18 -17.53
C ASN A 290 4.78 -0.84 -18.24
N LEU A 291 5.42 -0.86 -19.42
CA LEU A 291 5.75 0.38 -20.12
C LEU A 291 4.61 0.77 -21.05
N SER A 292 4.01 1.93 -20.82
CA SER A 292 3.12 2.57 -21.79
C SER A 292 3.94 3.07 -22.99
N ARG A 293 3.55 2.69 -24.17
CA ARG A 293 4.09 3.22 -25.43
C ARG A 293 3.56 4.61 -25.72
#